data_eaa48c00826707e294a78e4bf4f9a77b
#
_entry.id   eaa48c00826707e294a78e4bf4f9a77b
#
_cell.length_a   1.000
_cell.length_b   1.000
_cell.length_c   1.000
_cell.angle_alpha   90.00
_cell.angle_beta   90.00
_cell.angle_gamma   90.00
#
_symmetry.space_group_name_H-M   'P 1'
#
loop_
_entity.id
_entity.type
_entity.pdbx_description
1 polymer ?
#
loop_
_entity_poly.entity_id
_entity_poly.type
_entity_poly.pdbx_seq_one_letter_code
_entity_poly.pdbx_strand_id
1 'polypeptide(L)'
;MSVVAFYSNHSNLELQNEWENRLKVYNPLINLVPLLSDQAEYAMTALLWKAPLERVKKLKNLKGLISLGQGVDHILKDNIIDYEIPIVRIVDPFMAKSMSHWVVMSILNYIRDTFGYYTQQKNKIYKPRKEINFTTLKISVYGIGAIGSVVA
;
A
#
# COMPACT_ATOMS: atom_id res chain seq x y z
N MET A 1 24.45 -0.81 -16.52
CA MET A 1 23.89 -0.21 -15.29
C MET A 1 22.44 0.10 -15.55
N SER A 2 21.53 -0.41 -14.75
CA SER A 2 20.08 -0.21 -14.97
C SER A 2 19.60 0.90 -14.04
N VAL A 3 19.31 2.07 -14.61
CA VAL A 3 18.82 3.22 -13.86
C VAL A 3 17.34 3.02 -13.59
N VAL A 4 16.94 3.11 -12.32
CA VAL A 4 15.57 2.98 -11.84
C VAL A 4 15.20 4.23 -11.05
N ALA A 5 14.16 4.94 -11.47
CA ALA A 5 13.68 6.12 -10.75
C ALA A 5 12.88 5.68 -9.50
N PHE A 6 13.09 6.36 -8.39
CA PHE A 6 12.42 6.05 -7.14
C PHE A 6 11.71 7.28 -6.57
N TYR A 7 10.50 7.08 -6.11
CA TYR A 7 9.77 8.08 -5.35
C TYR A 7 8.76 7.46 -4.38
N SER A 8 8.83 7.90 -3.15
CA SER A 8 7.76 7.72 -2.18
C SER A 8 7.50 9.05 -1.48
N ASN A 9 6.25 9.40 -1.23
CA ASN A 9 5.92 10.63 -0.50
C ASN A 9 6.37 10.59 0.98
N HIS A 10 6.83 9.45 1.46
CA HIS A 10 7.45 9.24 2.78
C HIS A 10 8.96 9.02 2.68
N SER A 11 9.55 9.15 1.48
CA SER A 11 10.96 8.83 1.28
C SER A 11 11.88 9.91 1.83
N ASN A 12 12.87 9.43 2.56
CA ASN A 12 14.13 10.09 2.81
C ASN A 12 15.25 9.29 2.11
N LEU A 13 16.46 9.78 2.15
CA LEU A 13 17.62 9.12 1.55
C LEU A 13 17.86 7.71 2.14
N GLU A 14 17.57 7.53 3.42
CA GLU A 14 17.71 6.26 4.12
C GLU A 14 16.80 5.17 3.55
N LEU A 15 15.52 5.48 3.35
CA LEU A 15 14.57 4.56 2.74
C LEU A 15 14.96 4.20 1.30
N GLN A 16 15.44 5.18 0.52
CA GLN A 16 15.92 4.90 -0.84
C GLN A 16 17.11 3.94 -0.83
N ASN A 17 18.08 4.16 0.04
CA ASN A 17 19.26 3.29 0.18
C ASN A 17 18.88 1.88 0.63
N GLU A 18 17.90 1.76 1.54
CA GLU A 18 17.38 0.45 1.97
C GLU A 18 16.77 -0.31 0.78
N TRP A 19 15.93 0.34 -0.02
CA TRP A 19 15.37 -0.25 -1.23
C TRP A 19 16.45 -0.66 -2.23
N GLU A 20 17.42 0.21 -2.46
CA GLU A 20 18.53 -0.08 -3.38
C GLU A 20 19.33 -1.30 -2.93
N ASN A 21 19.69 -1.40 -1.66
CA ASN A 21 20.43 -2.52 -1.11
C ASN A 21 19.65 -3.83 -1.25
N ARG A 22 18.35 -3.82 -0.99
CA ARG A 22 17.49 -5.01 -1.16
C ARG A 22 17.38 -5.43 -2.62
N LEU A 23 17.24 -4.50 -3.55
CA LEU A 23 17.15 -4.78 -4.97
C LEU A 23 18.47 -5.29 -5.55
N LYS A 24 19.61 -4.80 -5.07
CA LYS A 24 20.95 -5.24 -5.49
C LYS A 24 21.24 -6.70 -5.15
N VAL A 25 20.55 -7.29 -4.18
CA VAL A 25 20.65 -8.74 -3.90
C VAL A 25 20.20 -9.56 -5.11
N TYR A 26 19.20 -9.07 -5.87
CA TYR A 26 18.65 -9.75 -7.04
C TYR A 26 19.31 -9.31 -8.35
N ASN A 27 19.71 -8.05 -8.42
CA ASN A 27 20.40 -7.50 -9.57
C ASN A 27 21.41 -6.42 -9.14
N PRO A 28 22.71 -6.77 -9.04
CA PRO A 28 23.76 -5.84 -8.62
C PRO A 28 23.96 -4.61 -9.53
N LEU A 29 23.43 -4.66 -10.77
CA LEU A 29 23.53 -3.55 -11.73
C LEU A 29 22.47 -2.47 -11.55
N ILE A 30 21.54 -2.64 -10.61
CA ILE A 30 20.52 -1.62 -10.30
C ILE A 30 21.19 -0.40 -9.67
N ASN A 31 20.83 0.77 -10.21
CA ASN A 31 21.13 2.07 -9.65
C ASN A 31 19.80 2.81 -9.40
N LEU A 32 19.45 2.97 -8.14
CA LEU A 32 18.22 3.62 -7.74
C LEU A 32 18.47 5.12 -7.59
N VAL A 33 17.81 5.93 -8.40
CA VAL A 33 17.97 7.39 -8.40
C VAL A 33 16.68 8.10 -7.97
N PRO A 34 16.76 9.23 -7.27
CA PRO A 34 15.56 10.00 -6.95
C PRO A 34 14.83 10.43 -8.21
N LEU A 35 13.51 10.27 -8.26
CA LEU A 35 12.67 10.71 -9.40
C LEU A 35 12.87 12.20 -9.74
N LEU A 36 13.15 13.01 -8.74
CA LEU A 36 13.30 14.46 -8.90
C LEU A 36 14.70 14.88 -9.35
N SER A 37 15.65 13.96 -9.45
CA SER A 37 17.00 14.24 -9.95
C SER A 37 17.05 14.21 -11.47
N ASP A 38 18.08 14.85 -12.05
CA ASP A 38 18.33 14.83 -13.50
C ASP A 38 18.68 13.42 -13.99
N GLN A 39 19.27 12.59 -13.14
CA GLN A 39 19.61 11.20 -13.46
C GLN A 39 18.37 10.35 -13.76
N ALA A 40 17.19 10.72 -13.26
CA ALA A 40 15.95 10.00 -13.51
C ALA A 40 15.56 10.03 -15.02
N GLU A 41 16.05 10.94 -15.83
CA GLU A 41 15.77 11.01 -17.27
C GLU A 41 16.29 9.77 -18.02
N TYR A 42 17.26 9.06 -17.46
CA TYR A 42 17.80 7.83 -18.03
C TYR A 42 17.06 6.57 -17.55
N ALA A 43 16.06 6.72 -16.67
CA ALA A 43 15.35 5.59 -16.10
C ALA A 43 14.44 4.92 -17.11
N MET A 44 14.54 3.59 -17.17
CA MET A 44 13.64 2.73 -17.94
C MET A 44 12.51 2.15 -17.08
N THR A 45 12.64 2.22 -15.78
CA THR A 45 11.63 1.75 -14.82
C THR A 45 11.52 2.76 -13.68
N ALA A 46 10.33 2.92 -13.12
CA ALA A 46 10.12 3.75 -11.95
C ALA A 46 9.35 3.00 -10.86
N LEU A 47 9.86 3.05 -9.61
CA LEU A 47 9.20 2.58 -8.41
C LEU A 47 8.53 3.78 -7.73
N LEU A 48 7.20 3.73 -7.60
CA LEU A 48 6.42 4.91 -7.27
C LEU A 48 5.44 4.65 -6.13
N TRP A 49 5.39 5.60 -5.19
CA TRP A 49 4.31 5.74 -4.24
C TRP A 49 3.88 7.20 -4.13
N LYS A 50 2.66 7.52 -4.64
CA LYS A 50 2.07 8.86 -4.66
C LYS A 50 3.03 9.91 -5.27
N ALA A 51 3.65 9.56 -6.40
CA ALA A 51 4.60 10.40 -7.10
C ALA A 51 3.93 11.59 -7.81
N PRO A 52 4.67 12.70 -8.04
CA PRO A 52 4.23 13.77 -8.93
C PRO A 52 4.24 13.28 -10.38
N LEU A 53 3.09 12.89 -10.91
CA LEU A 53 2.95 12.24 -12.22
C LEU A 53 3.45 13.10 -13.37
N GLU A 54 3.38 14.41 -13.27
CA GLU A 54 3.97 15.34 -14.25
C GLU A 54 5.49 15.18 -14.40
N ARG A 55 6.16 14.75 -13.32
CA ARG A 55 7.59 14.42 -13.40
C ARG A 55 7.81 13.05 -14.04
N VAL A 56 6.96 12.08 -13.74
CA VAL A 56 7.00 10.73 -14.35
C VAL A 56 6.79 10.81 -15.86
N LYS A 57 5.84 11.61 -16.32
CA LYS A 57 5.55 11.86 -17.74
C LYS A 57 6.75 12.39 -18.54
N LYS A 58 7.70 13.06 -17.89
CA LYS A 58 8.91 13.56 -18.53
C LYS A 58 9.96 12.49 -18.79
N LEU A 59 9.81 11.30 -18.22
CA LEU A 59 10.74 10.18 -18.40
C LEU A 59 10.54 9.52 -19.77
N LYS A 60 11.26 9.96 -20.77
CA LYS A 60 11.10 9.54 -22.18
C LYS A 60 11.46 8.09 -22.47
N ASN A 61 12.27 7.47 -21.60
CA ASN A 61 12.78 6.10 -21.77
C ASN A 61 11.99 5.06 -20.97
N LEU A 62 10.89 5.47 -20.34
CA LEU A 62 10.13 4.63 -19.42
C LEU A 62 9.48 3.45 -20.14
N LYS A 63 9.74 2.24 -19.67
CA LYS A 63 9.23 0.95 -20.18
C LYS A 63 8.36 0.20 -19.18
N GLY A 64 8.32 0.65 -17.93
CA GLY A 64 7.52 0.01 -16.90
C GLY A 64 7.43 0.85 -15.63
N LEU A 65 6.31 0.69 -14.93
CA LEU A 65 6.03 1.33 -13.65
C LEU A 65 5.76 0.26 -12.60
N ILE A 66 6.25 0.48 -11.40
CA ILE A 66 6.01 -0.41 -10.26
C ILE A 66 5.41 0.42 -9.13
N SER A 67 4.19 0.08 -8.74
CA SER A 67 3.59 0.61 -7.52
C SER A 67 4.24 -0.01 -6.30
N LEU A 68 4.71 0.80 -5.37
CA LEU A 68 5.24 0.35 -4.08
C LEU A 68 4.13 -0.08 -3.10
N GLY A 69 2.90 -0.17 -3.58
CA GLY A 69 1.73 -0.64 -2.84
C GLY A 69 0.85 -1.57 -3.67
N GLN A 70 -0.24 -2.03 -3.07
CA GLN A 70 -1.21 -2.88 -3.77
C GLN A 70 -2.14 -2.09 -4.71
N GLY A 71 -2.43 -0.84 -4.39
CA GLY A 71 -3.22 0.05 -5.23
C GLY A 71 -2.40 0.68 -6.34
N VAL A 72 -3.03 0.95 -7.48
CA VAL A 72 -2.44 1.64 -8.64
C VAL A 72 -3.14 2.95 -8.99
N ASP A 73 -4.19 3.30 -8.27
CA ASP A 73 -4.99 4.51 -8.43
C ASP A 73 -4.14 5.79 -8.44
N HIS A 74 -3.09 5.83 -7.61
CA HIS A 74 -2.16 6.95 -7.55
C HIS A 74 -1.26 7.10 -8.80
N ILE A 75 -1.17 6.06 -9.64
CA ILE A 75 -0.43 6.07 -10.92
C ILE A 75 -1.39 6.37 -12.07
N LEU A 76 -2.62 5.83 -12.01
CA LEU A 76 -3.64 5.98 -13.05
C LEU A 76 -4.42 7.29 -12.96
N LYS A 77 -4.08 8.15 -12.01
CA LYS A 77 -4.77 9.40 -11.77
C LYS A 77 -4.68 10.32 -13.00
N ASP A 78 -5.83 10.89 -13.37
CA ASP A 78 -5.97 11.93 -14.38
C ASP A 78 -5.46 11.57 -15.81
N ASN A 79 -5.29 10.27 -16.10
CA ASN A 79 -4.81 9.79 -17.42
C ASN A 79 -3.49 10.43 -17.86
N ILE A 80 -2.64 10.80 -16.90
CA ILE A 80 -1.37 11.49 -17.17
C ILE A 80 -0.34 10.53 -17.76
N ILE A 81 -0.39 9.26 -17.34
CA ILE A 81 0.55 8.23 -17.80
C ILE A 81 -0.03 7.49 -19.00
N ASP A 82 0.82 7.21 -19.97
CA ASP A 82 0.45 6.38 -21.13
C ASP A 82 0.06 4.98 -20.69
N TYR A 83 -1.15 4.53 -21.06
CA TYR A 83 -1.66 3.22 -20.73
C TYR A 83 -0.93 2.06 -21.42
N GLU A 84 -0.12 2.33 -22.44
CA GLU A 84 0.73 1.31 -23.07
C GLU A 84 1.92 0.92 -22.19
N ILE A 85 2.30 1.74 -21.19
CA ILE A 85 3.36 1.43 -20.26
C ILE A 85 2.85 0.42 -19.22
N PRO A 86 3.42 -0.80 -19.14
CA PRO A 86 2.98 -1.79 -18.19
C PRO A 86 3.17 -1.33 -16.75
N ILE A 87 2.14 -1.55 -15.93
CA ILE A 87 2.14 -1.23 -14.50
C ILE A 87 2.11 -2.52 -13.70
N VAL A 88 3.10 -2.70 -12.85
CA VAL A 88 3.19 -3.79 -11.87
C VAL A 88 2.86 -3.25 -10.49
N ARG A 89 2.18 -4.05 -9.68
CA ARG A 89 1.86 -3.74 -8.29
C ARG A 89 2.32 -4.84 -7.35
N ILE A 90 2.48 -4.52 -6.09
CA ILE A 90 2.74 -5.53 -5.06
C ILE A 90 1.46 -6.34 -4.82
N VAL A 91 1.58 -7.67 -4.89
CA VAL A 91 0.54 -8.61 -4.47
C VAL A 91 1.18 -9.52 -3.42
N ASP A 92 0.87 -9.27 -2.15
CA ASP A 92 1.44 -9.99 -1.03
C ASP A 92 0.32 -10.74 -0.27
N PRO A 93 0.33 -12.10 -0.31
CA PRO A 93 -0.62 -12.92 0.44
C PRO A 93 -0.54 -12.71 1.95
N PHE A 94 0.65 -12.41 2.48
CA PHE A 94 0.82 -12.13 3.91
C PHE A 94 0.09 -10.86 4.32
N MET A 95 0.18 -9.81 3.50
CA MET A 95 -0.56 -8.56 3.74
C MET A 95 -2.07 -8.80 3.68
N ALA A 96 -2.57 -9.58 2.71
CA ALA A 96 -3.99 -9.91 2.62
C ALA A 96 -4.49 -10.62 3.90
N LYS A 97 -3.71 -11.58 4.41
CA LYS A 97 -4.01 -12.29 5.66
C LYS A 97 -3.95 -11.36 6.88
N SER A 98 -2.94 -10.51 6.94
CA SER A 98 -2.82 -9.52 8.03
C SER A 98 -4.01 -8.56 8.06
N MET A 99 -4.44 -8.08 6.89
CA MET A 99 -5.63 -7.22 6.78
C MET A 99 -6.90 -7.95 7.18
N SER A 100 -7.05 -9.24 6.87
CA SER A 100 -8.22 -10.01 7.30
C SER A 100 -8.28 -10.13 8.83
N HIS A 101 -7.16 -10.39 9.49
CA HIS A 101 -7.10 -10.40 10.95
C HIS A 101 -7.50 -9.05 11.57
N TRP A 102 -7.04 -7.96 10.96
CA TRP A 102 -7.40 -6.62 11.44
C TRP A 102 -8.89 -6.33 11.29
N VAL A 103 -9.49 -6.75 10.16
CA VAL A 103 -10.94 -6.59 9.94
C VAL A 103 -11.74 -7.40 10.96
N VAL A 104 -11.40 -8.69 11.16
CA VAL A 104 -12.08 -9.55 12.15
C VAL A 104 -11.94 -8.97 13.55
N MET A 105 -10.75 -8.52 13.93
CA MET A 105 -10.52 -7.86 15.21
C MET A 105 -11.40 -6.61 15.37
N SER A 106 -11.51 -5.79 14.33
CA SER A 106 -12.32 -4.57 14.35
C SER A 106 -13.81 -4.87 14.51
N ILE A 107 -14.31 -5.90 13.83
CA ILE A 107 -15.69 -6.37 13.96
C ILE A 107 -15.96 -6.86 15.39
N LEU A 108 -15.06 -7.70 15.93
CA LEU A 108 -15.20 -8.21 17.30
C LEU A 108 -15.14 -7.08 18.34
N ASN A 109 -14.26 -6.12 18.18
CA ASN A 109 -14.20 -4.94 19.04
C ASN A 109 -15.50 -4.15 19.03
N TYR A 110 -16.10 -3.98 17.84
CA TYR A 110 -17.41 -3.31 17.71
C TYR A 110 -18.54 -4.09 18.41
N ILE A 111 -18.63 -5.39 18.12
CA ILE A 111 -19.70 -6.26 18.65
C ILE A 111 -19.62 -6.37 20.18
N ARG A 112 -18.41 -6.49 20.71
CA ARG A 112 -18.15 -6.62 22.16
C ARG A 112 -18.07 -5.28 22.86
N ASP A 113 -18.17 -4.15 22.14
CA ASP A 113 -17.99 -2.81 22.68
C ASP A 113 -16.73 -2.66 23.55
N THR A 114 -15.63 -3.17 23.03
CA THR A 114 -14.36 -3.23 23.76
C THR A 114 -13.92 -1.83 24.22
N PHE A 115 -14.08 -0.82 23.38
CA PHE A 115 -13.71 0.57 23.71
C PHE A 115 -14.62 1.17 24.80
N GLY A 116 -15.89 0.82 24.80
CA GLY A 116 -16.81 1.22 25.84
C GLY A 116 -16.47 0.60 27.19
N TYR A 117 -16.17 -0.69 27.21
CA TYR A 117 -15.72 -1.36 28.43
C TYR A 117 -14.36 -0.84 28.90
N TYR A 118 -13.42 -0.57 28.00
CA TYR A 118 -12.14 0.06 28.36
C TYR A 118 -12.36 1.41 29.06
N THR A 119 -13.27 2.24 28.53
CA THR A 119 -13.63 3.52 29.13
C THR A 119 -14.28 3.36 30.51
N GLN A 120 -15.18 2.38 30.66
CA GLN A 120 -15.79 2.05 31.96
C GLN A 120 -14.73 1.60 32.98
N GLN A 121 -13.81 0.73 32.57
CA GLN A 121 -12.71 0.25 33.42
C GLN A 121 -11.85 1.44 33.91
N LYS A 122 -11.50 2.35 33.00
CA LYS A 122 -10.72 3.54 33.33
C LYS A 122 -11.41 4.45 34.37
N ASN A 123 -12.74 4.54 34.28
CA ASN A 123 -13.57 5.32 35.19
C ASN A 123 -14.05 4.54 36.42
N LYS A 124 -13.61 3.28 36.60
CA LYS A 124 -14.05 2.39 37.68
C LYS A 124 -15.57 2.18 37.73
N ILE A 125 -16.23 2.15 36.56
CA ILE A 125 -17.65 1.94 36.39
C ILE A 125 -17.89 0.50 35.98
N TYR A 126 -18.81 -0.19 36.68
CA TYR A 126 -19.28 -1.51 36.25
C TYR A 126 -20.73 -1.38 35.77
N LYS A 127 -20.93 -1.33 34.46
CA LYS A 127 -22.25 -1.28 33.83
C LYS A 127 -22.26 -2.23 32.62
N PRO A 128 -22.77 -3.49 32.80
CA PRO A 128 -22.91 -4.42 31.70
C PRO A 128 -23.73 -3.83 30.55
N ARG A 129 -23.31 -4.09 29.34
CA ARG A 129 -24.01 -3.68 28.12
C ARG A 129 -24.77 -4.87 27.54
N LYS A 130 -25.84 -4.54 26.77
CA LYS A 130 -26.62 -5.56 26.07
C LYS A 130 -25.74 -6.26 25.03
N GLU A 131 -25.68 -7.57 25.09
CA GLU A 131 -24.96 -8.34 24.06
C GLU A 131 -25.65 -8.26 22.71
N ILE A 132 -24.85 -8.16 21.66
CA ILE A 132 -25.33 -8.26 20.28
C ILE A 132 -25.49 -9.74 19.94
N ASN A 133 -26.65 -10.09 19.40
CA ASN A 133 -26.89 -11.46 18.93
C ASN A 133 -26.11 -11.71 17.63
N PHE A 134 -25.12 -12.58 17.71
CA PHE A 134 -24.26 -12.94 16.58
C PHE A 134 -25.02 -13.59 15.42
N THR A 135 -26.13 -14.29 15.71
CA THR A 135 -26.91 -14.97 14.66
C THR A 135 -27.67 -14.00 13.76
N THR A 136 -27.89 -12.78 14.21
CA THR A 136 -28.56 -11.73 13.44
C THR A 136 -27.62 -10.71 12.82
N LEU A 137 -26.33 -10.84 13.12
CA LEU A 137 -25.29 -9.94 12.58
C LEU A 137 -25.12 -10.18 11.08
N LYS A 138 -25.21 -9.10 10.31
CA LYS A 138 -24.92 -9.11 8.87
C LYS A 138 -23.72 -8.24 8.59
N ILE A 139 -22.75 -8.82 7.90
CA ILE A 139 -21.53 -8.13 7.47
C ILE A 139 -21.49 -8.20 5.94
N SER A 140 -21.27 -7.09 5.29
CA SER A 140 -21.13 -7.01 3.84
C SER A 140 -19.68 -6.67 3.48
N VAL A 141 -19.10 -7.44 2.58
CA VAL A 141 -17.77 -7.18 2.04
C VAL A 141 -17.92 -6.63 0.63
N TYR A 142 -17.49 -5.38 0.43
CA TYR A 142 -17.50 -4.75 -0.88
C TYR A 142 -16.15 -4.98 -1.59
N GLY A 143 -16.17 -5.77 -2.67
CA GLY A 143 -15.00 -6.15 -3.44
C GLY A 143 -14.37 -7.47 -2.96
N ILE A 144 -14.50 -8.51 -3.78
CA ILE A 144 -13.95 -9.86 -3.55
C ILE A 144 -12.67 -10.03 -4.38
N GLY A 145 -11.73 -9.10 -4.21
CA GLY A 145 -10.38 -9.17 -4.78
C GLY A 145 -9.41 -9.90 -3.84
N ALA A 146 -8.10 -9.69 -4.05
CA ALA A 146 -7.03 -10.39 -3.31
C ALA A 146 -7.13 -10.24 -1.77
N ILE A 147 -7.64 -9.13 -1.27
CA ILE A 147 -7.86 -8.91 0.17
C ILE A 147 -9.26 -9.33 0.59
N GLY A 148 -10.29 -8.86 -0.13
CA GLY A 148 -11.67 -9.11 0.25
C GLY A 148 -12.05 -10.58 0.28
N SER A 149 -11.49 -11.41 -0.60
CA SER A 149 -11.70 -12.88 -0.62
C SER A 149 -11.10 -13.60 0.60
N VAL A 150 -10.09 -13.01 1.25
CA VAL A 150 -9.48 -13.57 2.46
C VAL A 150 -10.23 -13.10 3.72
N VAL A 151 -10.95 -11.98 3.62
CA VAL A 151 -11.80 -11.43 4.69
C VAL A 151 -13.14 -12.18 4.77
N ALA A 152 -13.73 -12.52 3.62
CA ALA A 152 -15.03 -13.17 3.49
C ALA A 152 -14.99 -14.66 3.84
#